data_4c9560f0bcf8f6a65620b6d979c82c9d
#
_entry.id   4c9560f0bcf8f6a65620b6d979c82c9d
#
_cell.length_a   1.000
_cell.length_b   1.000
_cell.length_c   1.000
_cell.angle_alpha   90.00
_cell.angle_beta   90.00
_cell.angle_gamma   90.00
#
_symmetry.space_group_name_H-M   'P 1'
#
loop_
_entity.id
_entity.type
_entity.pdbx_description
1 polymer ?
#
loop_
_entity_poly.entity_id
_entity_poly.type
_entity_poly.pdbx_seq_one_letter_code
_entity_poly.pdbx_strand_id
1 'polypeptide(L)'
;GAEGALAGYALVILQRGTRMARLYSIAADPACRGKGLGEQLMNAAERYAHREKRLYLRLEVRRDNPAAIRLYERLGYKLFAETPDYYGDHQDALRFQKRLHYKPENPARLDIPWVRQTTEFTCGPACLLMARHALDGHAPADTDELLIWREATTIFMTAGHGGCHPLGLALAARRRGLSATVYCNQSGPLFLDSVRDENKKRVIETVHRHFEDEARQQAVPVHYQELSAERLDQALQDGEVAIVLISTWRLDGRKAPHWVVVSGADRECFYIHDPDPADDQVPLDCQHVPISRDRFEQMTRYGQSRLRTAVIVGKGDLT
;
A
#
# COMPACT_ATOMS: atom_id res chain seq x y z
N GLY A 1 31.58 19.40 -23.82
CA GLY A 1 31.92 20.35 -22.78
C GLY A 1 33.42 20.37 -22.53
N ALA A 2 33.92 21.40 -21.87
CA ALA A 2 35.33 21.43 -21.45
C ALA A 2 35.62 20.20 -20.58
N GLU A 3 36.78 19.61 -20.68
CA GLU A 3 37.19 18.44 -19.88
C GLU A 3 36.96 18.70 -18.40
N GLY A 4 36.10 17.89 -17.77
CA GLY A 4 35.76 17.96 -16.35
C GLY A 4 34.49 18.73 -15.95
N ALA A 5 33.77 19.39 -16.88
CA ALA A 5 32.51 20.06 -16.55
C ALA A 5 31.33 19.09 -16.55
N LEU A 6 30.49 19.15 -15.50
CA LEU A 6 29.29 18.34 -15.38
C LEU A 6 28.23 18.79 -16.40
N ALA A 7 27.94 17.97 -17.40
CA ALA A 7 26.97 18.28 -18.45
C ALA A 7 25.51 17.99 -18.06
N GLY A 8 25.29 17.19 -17.01
CA GLY A 8 23.98 16.86 -16.51
C GLY A 8 24.01 15.74 -15.46
N TYR A 9 22.89 15.52 -14.80
CA TYR A 9 22.73 14.46 -13.79
C TYR A 9 21.33 13.88 -13.79
N ALA A 10 21.19 12.69 -13.22
CA ALA A 10 19.93 12.07 -12.85
C ALA A 10 20.05 11.52 -11.42
N LEU A 11 19.11 11.88 -10.55
CA LEU A 11 19.01 11.40 -9.18
C LEU A 11 17.85 10.40 -9.08
N VAL A 12 18.19 9.16 -8.71
CA VAL A 12 17.21 8.08 -8.57
C VAL A 12 17.12 7.65 -7.10
N ILE A 13 15.94 7.67 -6.54
CA ILE A 13 15.64 7.17 -5.20
C ILE A 13 15.08 5.75 -5.31
N LEU A 14 15.64 4.85 -4.51
CA LEU A 14 15.17 3.46 -4.42
C LEU A 14 14.27 3.33 -3.20
N GLN A 15 12.98 3.14 -3.42
CA GLN A 15 12.04 2.96 -2.32
C GLN A 15 12.30 1.63 -1.60
N ARG A 16 12.59 1.71 -0.30
CA ARG A 16 12.93 0.56 0.52
C ARG A 16 11.76 -0.43 0.57
N GLY A 17 12.08 -1.73 0.56
CA GLY A 17 11.07 -2.79 0.67
C GLY A 17 10.21 -3.03 -0.58
N THR A 18 10.27 -2.14 -1.56
CA THR A 18 9.47 -2.21 -2.78
C THR A 18 10.30 -2.57 -4.01
N ARG A 19 9.65 -2.81 -5.13
CA ARG A 19 10.28 -2.95 -6.46
C ARG A 19 10.22 -1.65 -7.27
N MET A 20 10.02 -0.51 -6.62
CA MET A 20 9.90 0.80 -7.26
C MET A 20 11.18 1.62 -7.12
N ALA A 21 11.55 2.32 -8.20
CA ALA A 21 12.49 3.42 -8.21
C ALA A 21 11.76 4.69 -8.61
N ARG A 22 12.22 5.85 -8.13
CA ARG A 22 11.72 7.17 -8.50
C ARG A 22 12.86 8.02 -9.05
N LEU A 23 12.69 8.58 -10.23
CA LEU A 23 13.54 9.64 -10.72
C LEU A 23 13.14 10.93 -10.00
N TYR A 24 13.92 11.31 -9.00
CA TYR A 24 13.64 12.49 -8.17
C TYR A 24 14.00 13.79 -8.89
N SER A 25 15.12 13.79 -9.62
CA SER A 25 15.59 14.98 -10.36
C SER A 25 16.41 14.57 -11.55
N ILE A 26 16.26 15.31 -12.63
CA ILE A 26 17.09 15.21 -13.84
C ILE A 26 17.36 16.62 -14.39
N ALA A 27 18.59 16.91 -14.69
CA ALA A 27 18.96 18.18 -15.33
C ALA A 27 20.08 17.98 -16.35
N ALA A 28 19.99 18.77 -17.43
CA ALA A 28 20.99 18.85 -18.47
C ALA A 28 21.43 20.31 -18.64
N ASP A 29 22.72 20.52 -18.78
CA ASP A 29 23.29 21.84 -19.10
C ASP A 29 22.59 22.42 -20.35
N PRO A 30 22.12 23.68 -20.29
CA PRO A 30 21.52 24.34 -21.44
C PRO A 30 22.37 24.26 -22.73
N ALA A 31 23.68 24.35 -22.63
CA ALA A 31 24.60 24.23 -23.76
C ALA A 31 24.67 22.83 -24.40
N CYS A 32 24.15 21.82 -23.66
CA CYS A 32 24.10 20.42 -24.10
C CYS A 32 22.68 19.98 -24.51
N ARG A 33 21.69 20.87 -24.49
CA ARG A 33 20.32 20.58 -24.95
C ARG A 33 20.29 20.25 -26.44
N GLY A 34 19.32 19.43 -26.84
CA GLY A 34 19.20 19.00 -28.25
C GLY A 34 20.19 17.94 -28.71
N LYS A 35 21.19 17.59 -27.89
CA LYS A 35 22.24 16.61 -28.22
C LYS A 35 21.97 15.20 -27.67
N GLY A 36 20.75 14.90 -27.27
CA GLY A 36 20.36 13.59 -26.74
C GLY A 36 20.76 13.31 -25.29
N LEU A 37 21.33 14.30 -24.56
CA LEU A 37 21.79 14.09 -23.18
C LEU A 37 20.68 13.66 -22.22
N GLY A 38 19.47 14.23 -22.34
CA GLY A 38 18.31 13.82 -21.52
C GLY A 38 17.96 12.34 -21.70
N GLU A 39 17.99 11.83 -22.92
CA GLU A 39 17.78 10.42 -23.21
C GLU A 39 18.89 9.54 -22.63
N GLN A 40 20.14 9.96 -22.73
CA GLN A 40 21.28 9.23 -22.15
C GLN A 40 21.17 9.14 -20.63
N LEU A 41 20.77 10.23 -19.96
CA LEU A 41 20.55 10.27 -18.51
C LEU A 41 19.38 9.36 -18.09
N MET A 42 18.27 9.38 -18.85
CA MET A 42 17.15 8.48 -18.61
C MET A 42 17.54 7.01 -18.76
N ASN A 43 18.24 6.67 -19.84
CA ASN A 43 18.74 5.32 -20.06
C ASN A 43 19.73 4.87 -18.96
N ALA A 44 20.54 5.78 -18.42
CA ALA A 44 21.41 5.49 -17.28
C ALA A 44 20.62 5.24 -16.00
N ALA A 45 19.58 6.04 -15.73
CA ALA A 45 18.69 5.88 -14.60
C ALA A 45 17.92 4.52 -14.68
N GLU A 46 17.42 4.15 -15.86
CA GLU A 46 16.77 2.86 -16.09
C GLU A 46 17.73 1.68 -15.87
N ARG A 47 18.94 1.73 -16.42
CA ARG A 47 19.97 0.70 -16.18
C ARG A 47 20.33 0.58 -14.70
N TYR A 48 20.45 1.70 -14.00
CA TYR A 48 20.69 1.68 -12.55
C TYR A 48 19.55 1.02 -11.80
N ALA A 49 18.31 1.46 -12.00
CA ALA A 49 17.13 0.88 -11.38
C ALA A 49 16.99 -0.61 -11.71
N HIS A 50 17.29 -1.01 -12.94
CA HIS A 50 17.31 -2.41 -13.37
C HIS A 50 18.33 -3.25 -12.58
N ARG A 51 19.58 -2.78 -12.46
CA ARG A 51 20.62 -3.47 -11.65
C ARG A 51 20.22 -3.64 -10.20
N GLU A 52 19.50 -2.63 -9.66
CA GLU A 52 18.95 -2.66 -8.31
C GLU A 52 17.64 -3.47 -8.22
N LYS A 53 17.34 -4.29 -9.25
CA LYS A 53 16.18 -5.17 -9.34
C LYS A 53 14.85 -4.45 -9.12
N ARG A 54 14.73 -3.19 -9.57
CA ARG A 54 13.46 -2.46 -9.56
C ARG A 54 12.65 -2.81 -10.80
N LEU A 55 11.33 -2.95 -10.64
CA LEU A 55 10.41 -3.26 -11.73
C LEU A 55 9.88 -2.02 -12.42
N TYR A 56 9.76 -0.93 -11.68
CA TYR A 56 9.24 0.34 -12.17
C TYR A 56 10.21 1.48 -11.91
N LEU A 57 10.25 2.41 -12.86
CA LEU A 57 10.78 3.76 -12.66
C LEU A 57 9.62 4.74 -12.84
N ARG A 58 9.35 5.53 -11.80
CA ARG A 58 8.35 6.62 -11.76
C ARG A 58 9.03 7.96 -11.80
N LEU A 59 8.33 8.95 -12.31
CA LEU A 59 8.79 10.34 -12.34
C LEU A 59 7.60 11.30 -12.36
N GLU A 60 7.85 12.51 -11.92
CA GLU A 60 6.95 13.64 -12.03
C GLU A 60 7.52 14.66 -13.01
N VAL A 61 6.65 15.28 -13.78
CA VAL A 61 7.02 16.36 -14.71
C VAL A 61 5.95 17.45 -14.68
N ARG A 62 6.40 18.69 -14.75
CA ARG A 62 5.49 19.85 -14.85
C ARG A 62 4.62 19.72 -16.10
N ARG A 63 3.33 20.02 -15.96
CA ARG A 63 2.38 20.02 -17.08
C ARG A 63 2.80 20.99 -18.19
N ASP A 64 3.46 22.09 -17.84
CA ASP A 64 3.96 23.12 -18.76
C ASP A 64 5.35 22.82 -19.36
N ASN A 65 5.87 21.59 -19.21
CA ASN A 65 7.12 21.14 -19.80
C ASN A 65 6.93 20.13 -20.95
N PRO A 66 6.44 20.58 -22.13
CA PRO A 66 6.14 19.65 -23.22
C PRO A 66 7.38 18.95 -23.80
N ALA A 67 8.56 19.52 -23.63
CA ALA A 67 9.80 18.90 -24.12
C ALA A 67 10.15 17.64 -23.31
N ALA A 68 10.04 17.69 -21.97
CA ALA A 68 10.28 16.56 -21.11
C ALA A 68 9.16 15.51 -21.26
N ILE A 69 7.91 15.94 -21.37
CA ILE A 69 6.75 15.03 -21.58
C ILE A 69 6.98 14.19 -22.84
N ARG A 70 7.29 14.83 -23.98
CA ARG A 70 7.59 14.12 -25.24
C ARG A 70 8.78 13.18 -25.12
N LEU A 71 9.81 13.54 -24.34
CA LEU A 71 10.94 12.66 -24.08
C LEU A 71 10.49 11.39 -23.37
N TYR A 72 9.73 11.51 -22.28
CA TYR A 72 9.28 10.37 -21.49
C TYR A 72 8.33 9.47 -22.28
N GLU A 73 7.37 10.02 -23.01
CA GLU A 73 6.47 9.26 -23.88
C GLU A 73 7.25 8.47 -24.97
N ARG A 74 8.23 9.11 -25.63
CA ARG A 74 9.08 8.46 -26.62
C ARG A 74 9.93 7.32 -26.01
N LEU A 75 10.34 7.45 -24.74
CA LEU A 75 11.06 6.41 -24.01
C LEU A 75 10.14 5.31 -23.46
N GLY A 76 8.83 5.39 -23.72
CA GLY A 76 7.85 4.37 -23.34
C GLY A 76 7.28 4.53 -21.93
N TYR A 77 7.47 5.69 -21.30
CA TYR A 77 6.76 6.02 -20.07
C TYR A 77 5.28 6.31 -20.37
N LYS A 78 4.42 5.88 -19.48
CA LYS A 78 2.98 6.09 -19.58
C LYS A 78 2.49 6.98 -18.46
N LEU A 79 1.68 7.96 -18.82
CA LEU A 79 0.93 8.75 -17.84
C LEU A 79 0.00 7.82 -17.06
N PHE A 80 0.04 7.88 -15.73
CA PHE A 80 -0.82 7.07 -14.89
C PHE A 80 -1.61 7.89 -13.86
N ALA A 81 -1.17 9.15 -13.61
CA ALA A 81 -1.86 10.05 -12.69
C ALA A 81 -1.46 11.50 -12.93
N GLU A 82 -2.28 12.42 -12.40
CA GLU A 82 -2.02 13.85 -12.32
C GLU A 82 -2.12 14.28 -10.85
N THR A 83 -1.27 15.20 -10.44
CA THR A 83 -1.31 15.76 -9.09
C THR A 83 -1.45 17.28 -9.23
N PRO A 84 -2.63 17.82 -8.92
CA PRO A 84 -2.83 19.27 -8.87
C PRO A 84 -1.97 19.92 -7.80
N ASP A 85 -1.55 21.17 -8.04
CA ASP A 85 -0.85 22.00 -7.05
C ASP A 85 0.41 21.33 -6.44
N TYR A 86 1.18 20.67 -7.28
CA TYR A 86 2.32 19.86 -6.83
C TYR A 86 3.59 20.69 -6.60
N TYR A 87 3.85 21.67 -7.48
CA TYR A 87 5.06 22.50 -7.40
C TYR A 87 4.81 23.75 -6.56
N GLY A 88 5.88 24.31 -5.96
CA GLY A 88 5.78 25.47 -5.09
C GLY A 88 5.21 26.73 -5.73
N ASP A 89 5.08 26.77 -7.06
CA ASP A 89 4.44 27.80 -7.85
C ASP A 89 3.01 27.41 -8.32
N HIS A 90 2.41 26.44 -7.63
CA HIS A 90 1.04 25.97 -7.88
C HIS A 90 0.82 25.28 -9.23
N GLN A 91 1.91 24.85 -9.91
CA GLN A 91 1.78 24.08 -11.14
C GLN A 91 1.51 22.59 -10.86
N ASP A 92 0.70 21.99 -11.72
CA ASP A 92 0.37 20.57 -11.68
C ASP A 92 1.54 19.70 -12.11
N ALA A 93 1.64 18.51 -11.53
CA ALA A 93 2.51 17.45 -11.99
C ALA A 93 1.76 16.39 -12.79
N LEU A 94 2.32 16.00 -13.93
CA LEU A 94 1.99 14.77 -14.62
C LEU A 94 2.92 13.67 -14.13
N ARG A 95 2.35 12.52 -13.77
CA ARG A 95 3.09 11.39 -13.25
C ARG A 95 3.18 10.28 -14.27
N PHE A 96 4.40 9.94 -14.60
CA PHE A 96 4.73 8.91 -15.56
C PHE A 96 5.38 7.71 -14.89
N GLN A 97 5.14 6.52 -15.45
CA GLN A 97 5.83 5.31 -15.04
C GLN A 97 6.23 4.46 -16.25
N LYS A 98 7.34 3.76 -16.10
CA LYS A 98 7.79 2.75 -17.05
C LYS A 98 8.13 1.46 -16.30
N ARG A 99 7.62 0.33 -16.80
CA ARG A 99 8.06 -0.97 -16.33
C ARG A 99 9.37 -1.32 -17.01
N LEU A 100 10.39 -1.60 -16.21
CA LEU A 100 11.78 -1.83 -16.67
C LEU A 100 12.04 -3.28 -17.08
N HIS A 101 11.18 -4.20 -16.60
CA HIS A 101 11.27 -5.62 -16.88
C HIS A 101 9.98 -6.11 -17.52
N TYR A 102 9.89 -7.39 -17.68
CA TYR A 102 8.78 -8.15 -18.24
C TYR A 102 7.39 -7.47 -18.05
N LYS A 103 6.61 -7.37 -19.14
CA LYS A 103 5.23 -6.91 -19.09
C LYS A 103 4.35 -8.11 -18.72
N PRO A 104 3.63 -8.10 -17.58
CA PRO A 104 2.76 -9.21 -17.24
C PRO A 104 1.63 -9.32 -18.27
N GLU A 105 1.32 -10.53 -18.64
CA GLU A 105 0.09 -10.84 -19.35
C GLU A 105 -1.06 -10.77 -18.32
N ASN A 106 -1.98 -9.82 -18.50
CA ASN A 106 -3.19 -9.66 -17.69
C ASN A 106 -2.95 -9.64 -16.16
N PRO A 107 -2.35 -8.57 -15.58
CA PRO A 107 -2.28 -8.46 -14.14
C PRO A 107 -3.72 -8.34 -13.58
N ALA A 108 -4.07 -9.16 -12.59
CA ALA A 108 -5.27 -8.95 -11.81
C ALA A 108 -5.11 -7.61 -11.06
N ARG A 109 -6.00 -6.67 -11.30
CA ARG A 109 -5.96 -5.35 -10.65
C ARG A 109 -7.38 -4.88 -10.37
N LEU A 110 -7.62 -4.52 -9.13
CA LEU A 110 -8.87 -3.89 -8.71
C LEU A 110 -8.74 -2.37 -8.80
N ASP A 111 -9.80 -1.72 -9.22
CA ASP A 111 -9.92 -0.26 -9.16
C ASP A 111 -10.39 0.12 -7.75
N ILE A 112 -9.42 0.38 -6.88
CA ILE A 112 -9.65 0.71 -5.48
C ILE A 112 -9.26 2.16 -5.26
N PRO A 113 -10.22 3.05 -4.96
CA PRO A 113 -9.92 4.43 -4.59
C PRO A 113 -9.08 4.49 -3.32
N TRP A 114 -7.97 5.22 -3.36
CA TRP A 114 -7.06 5.33 -2.22
C TRP A 114 -7.61 6.32 -1.18
N VAL A 115 -7.50 5.92 0.09
CA VAL A 115 -7.88 6.74 1.26
C VAL A 115 -6.68 6.87 2.18
N ARG A 116 -6.32 8.11 2.54
CA ARG A 116 -5.27 8.39 3.53
C ARG A 116 -5.83 8.18 4.93
N GLN A 117 -5.07 7.49 5.79
CA GLN A 117 -5.36 7.51 7.23
C GLN A 117 -5.16 8.90 7.82
N THR A 118 -5.98 9.27 8.78
CA THR A 118 -5.91 10.60 9.44
C THR A 118 -5.14 10.58 10.75
N THR A 119 -4.90 9.39 11.33
CA THR A 119 -4.15 9.21 12.57
C THR A 119 -3.19 8.03 12.47
N GLU A 120 -2.19 7.95 13.35
CA GLU A 120 -1.16 6.89 13.37
C GLU A 120 -1.71 5.48 13.64
N PHE A 121 -2.97 5.33 14.08
CA PHE A 121 -3.58 4.06 14.47
C PHE A 121 -4.79 3.65 13.62
N THR A 122 -5.14 4.42 12.60
CA THR A 122 -6.34 4.17 11.77
C THR A 122 -6.06 3.54 10.41
N CYS A 123 -4.92 2.87 10.24
CA CYS A 123 -4.59 2.17 8.99
C CYS A 123 -5.65 1.11 8.61
N GLY A 124 -6.15 0.33 9.59
CA GLY A 124 -7.22 -0.65 9.36
C GLY A 124 -8.52 -0.03 8.87
N PRO A 125 -9.07 0.98 9.57
CA PRO A 125 -10.22 1.76 9.10
C PRO A 125 -10.06 2.32 7.69
N ALA A 126 -8.95 2.98 7.38
CA ALA A 126 -8.69 3.51 6.06
C ALA A 126 -8.69 2.41 4.98
N CYS A 127 -8.12 1.23 5.28
CA CYS A 127 -8.19 0.06 4.41
C CYS A 127 -9.63 -0.42 4.20
N LEU A 128 -10.46 -0.46 5.24
CA LEU A 128 -11.86 -0.84 5.12
C LEU A 128 -12.67 0.19 4.33
N LEU A 129 -12.39 1.47 4.46
CA LEU A 129 -13.00 2.53 3.66
C LEU A 129 -12.63 2.40 2.18
N MET A 130 -11.37 2.10 1.85
CA MET A 130 -10.95 1.79 0.48
C MET A 130 -11.71 0.59 -0.09
N ALA A 131 -11.82 -0.49 0.70
CA ALA A 131 -12.55 -1.70 0.29
C ALA A 131 -14.04 -1.40 0.05
N ARG A 132 -14.68 -0.68 0.96
CA ARG A 132 -16.09 -0.30 0.84
C ARG A 132 -16.34 0.56 -0.40
N HIS A 133 -15.52 1.59 -0.61
CA HIS A 133 -15.65 2.46 -1.78
C HIS A 133 -15.53 1.67 -3.10
N ALA A 134 -14.59 0.71 -3.16
CA ALA A 134 -14.44 -0.14 -4.34
C ALA A 134 -15.61 -1.11 -4.57
N LEU A 135 -16.23 -1.63 -3.50
CA LEU A 135 -17.24 -2.68 -3.58
C LEU A 135 -18.67 -2.14 -3.76
N ASP A 136 -19.03 -1.07 -3.07
CA ASP A 136 -20.39 -0.51 -3.08
C ASP A 136 -20.48 0.96 -3.56
N GLY A 137 -19.33 1.59 -3.88
CA GLY A 137 -19.28 2.98 -4.35
C GLY A 137 -19.44 4.03 -3.25
N HIS A 138 -19.49 3.62 -1.97
CA HIS A 138 -19.70 4.55 -0.86
C HIS A 138 -18.45 5.40 -0.61
N ALA A 139 -18.51 6.70 -0.94
CA ALA A 139 -17.45 7.64 -0.65
C ALA A 139 -17.32 7.86 0.87
N PRO A 140 -16.08 7.78 1.44
CA PRO A 140 -15.86 7.98 2.87
C PRO A 140 -16.31 9.36 3.35
N ALA A 141 -17.01 9.40 4.50
CA ALA A 141 -17.27 10.64 5.24
C ALA A 141 -16.17 10.86 6.31
N ASP A 142 -15.96 12.10 6.73
CA ASP A 142 -14.90 12.49 7.67
C ASP A 142 -14.91 11.71 9.00
N THR A 143 -16.10 11.27 9.45
CA THR A 143 -16.28 10.55 10.71
C THR A 143 -16.13 9.03 10.58
N ASP A 144 -16.24 8.47 9.36
CA ASP A 144 -16.31 7.02 9.14
C ASP A 144 -15.07 6.29 9.65
N GLU A 145 -13.91 6.87 9.46
CA GLU A 145 -12.62 6.29 9.87
C GLU A 145 -12.56 6.06 11.39
N LEU A 146 -12.92 7.08 12.18
CA LEU A 146 -12.91 6.99 13.64
C LEU A 146 -14.04 6.10 14.17
N LEU A 147 -15.20 6.05 13.52
CA LEU A 147 -16.28 5.13 13.88
C LEU A 147 -15.85 3.68 13.67
N ILE A 148 -15.23 3.36 12.53
CA ILE A 148 -14.67 2.04 12.28
C ILE A 148 -13.59 1.69 13.30
N TRP A 149 -12.70 2.63 13.62
CA TRP A 149 -11.68 2.40 14.65
C TRP A 149 -12.30 2.06 16.01
N ARG A 150 -13.30 2.79 16.46
CA ARG A 150 -14.01 2.53 17.72
C ARG A 150 -14.66 1.13 17.76
N GLU A 151 -15.15 0.66 16.62
CA GLU A 151 -15.77 -0.66 16.48
C GLU A 151 -14.75 -1.80 16.44
N ALA A 152 -13.54 -1.55 15.96
CA ALA A 152 -12.55 -2.58 15.63
C ALA A 152 -11.28 -2.55 16.49
N THR A 153 -11.11 -1.54 17.36
CA THR A 153 -9.86 -1.32 18.10
C THR A 153 -9.61 -2.38 19.17
N THR A 154 -8.34 -2.77 19.34
CA THR A 154 -7.87 -3.53 20.52
C THR A 154 -7.75 -2.66 21.78
N ILE A 155 -8.09 -1.38 21.71
CA ILE A 155 -8.01 -0.31 22.73
C ILE A 155 -6.56 0.05 23.05
N PHE A 156 -5.70 -0.92 23.36
CA PHE A 156 -4.30 -0.69 23.71
C PHE A 156 -3.35 -1.45 22.79
N MET A 157 -2.17 -0.87 22.64
CA MET A 157 -0.95 -1.52 22.18
C MET A 157 0.20 -1.14 23.11
N THR A 158 1.43 -1.51 22.76
CA THR A 158 2.65 -1.27 23.57
C THR A 158 2.78 0.18 24.02
N ALA A 159 2.51 1.12 23.10
CA ALA A 159 2.51 2.57 23.35
C ALA A 159 1.32 3.21 22.66
N GLY A 160 0.48 3.92 23.41
CA GLY A 160 -0.63 4.68 22.86
C GLY A 160 -1.89 3.87 22.55
N HIS A 161 -2.62 4.32 21.55
CA HIS A 161 -3.89 3.73 21.10
C HIS A 161 -3.67 2.41 20.37
N GLY A 162 -4.60 1.48 20.54
CA GLY A 162 -4.60 0.21 19.82
C GLY A 162 -4.96 0.39 18.33
N GLY A 163 -4.31 -0.40 17.50
CA GLY A 163 -4.77 -0.62 16.13
C GLY A 163 -6.04 -1.48 16.10
N CYS A 164 -6.41 -1.94 14.91
CA CYS A 164 -7.62 -2.74 14.73
C CYS A 164 -7.34 -4.24 14.84
N HIS A 165 -8.27 -4.94 15.48
CA HIS A 165 -8.35 -6.39 15.52
C HIS A 165 -8.93 -6.93 14.21
N PRO A 166 -8.44 -8.06 13.64
CA PRO A 166 -8.98 -8.62 12.40
C PRO A 166 -10.47 -8.96 12.49
N LEU A 167 -10.92 -9.56 13.59
CA LEU A 167 -12.35 -9.81 13.81
C LEU A 167 -13.14 -8.50 13.92
N GLY A 168 -12.59 -7.49 14.60
CA GLY A 168 -13.23 -6.18 14.70
C GLY A 168 -13.40 -5.51 13.32
N LEU A 169 -12.40 -5.59 12.45
CA LEU A 169 -12.50 -5.10 11.06
C LEU A 169 -13.55 -5.88 10.25
N ALA A 170 -13.59 -7.20 10.39
CA ALA A 170 -14.59 -8.04 9.73
C ALA A 170 -16.02 -7.70 10.20
N LEU A 171 -16.23 -7.53 11.51
CA LEU A 171 -17.50 -7.10 12.08
C LEU A 171 -17.91 -5.70 11.60
N ALA A 172 -16.96 -4.77 11.55
CA ALA A 172 -17.22 -3.43 11.03
C ALA A 172 -17.60 -3.44 9.53
N ALA A 173 -17.03 -4.35 8.74
CA ALA A 173 -17.41 -4.58 7.35
C ALA A 173 -18.87 -5.13 7.27
N ARG A 174 -19.19 -6.14 8.09
CA ARG A 174 -20.53 -6.75 8.15
C ARG A 174 -21.61 -5.73 8.51
N ARG A 175 -21.35 -4.87 9.52
CA ARG A 175 -22.28 -3.79 9.91
C ARG A 175 -22.54 -2.79 8.78
N ARG A 176 -21.65 -2.74 7.78
CA ARG A 176 -21.77 -1.89 6.58
C ARG A 176 -22.30 -2.62 5.35
N GLY A 177 -22.88 -3.82 5.56
CA GLY A 177 -23.50 -4.59 4.49
C GLY A 177 -22.54 -5.34 3.58
N LEU A 178 -21.27 -5.46 3.95
CA LEU A 178 -20.26 -6.20 3.19
C LEU A 178 -20.12 -7.63 3.73
N SER A 179 -19.72 -8.57 2.90
CA SER A 179 -19.24 -9.86 3.35
C SER A 179 -17.82 -9.73 3.89
N ALA A 180 -17.46 -10.56 4.88
CA ALA A 180 -16.11 -10.57 5.42
C ALA A 180 -15.71 -11.97 5.88
N THR A 181 -14.48 -12.37 5.58
CA THR A 181 -13.86 -13.63 6.00
C THR A 181 -12.49 -13.34 6.62
N VAL A 182 -12.21 -13.92 7.79
CA VAL A 182 -10.94 -13.71 8.49
C VAL A 182 -10.03 -14.92 8.32
N TYR A 183 -8.78 -14.66 7.99
CA TYR A 183 -7.67 -15.62 8.03
C TYR A 183 -6.70 -15.19 9.13
N CYS A 184 -6.37 -16.11 10.04
CA CYS A 184 -5.42 -15.86 11.12
C CYS A 184 -4.69 -17.14 11.50
N ASN A 185 -3.37 -17.14 11.50
CA ASN A 185 -2.58 -18.34 11.83
C ASN A 185 -2.49 -18.64 13.34
N GLN A 186 -3.19 -17.86 14.16
CA GLN A 186 -3.23 -18.03 15.61
C GLN A 186 -4.67 -18.00 16.11
N SER A 187 -4.95 -18.84 17.11
CA SER A 187 -6.16 -18.79 17.90
C SER A 187 -5.86 -18.14 19.25
N GLY A 188 -6.78 -17.33 19.76
CA GLY A 188 -6.64 -16.64 21.03
C GLY A 188 -6.20 -15.19 20.90
N PRO A 189 -5.95 -14.51 22.04
CA PRO A 189 -5.73 -13.06 22.08
C PRO A 189 -4.49 -12.63 21.28
N LEU A 190 -4.69 -11.73 20.34
CA LEU A 190 -3.67 -11.21 19.44
C LEU A 190 -2.97 -9.99 20.04
N PHE A 191 -1.72 -9.70 19.58
CA PHE A 191 -0.95 -8.49 19.91
C PHE A 191 -0.46 -8.40 21.38
N LEU A 192 -0.50 -9.48 22.17
CA LEU A 192 -0.06 -9.48 23.57
C LEU A 192 1.46 -9.44 23.74
N ASP A 193 2.23 -9.98 22.80
CA ASP A 193 3.69 -10.21 22.90
C ASP A 193 4.49 -8.96 23.28
N SER A 194 4.01 -7.78 22.88
CA SER A 194 4.70 -6.51 23.10
C SER A 194 4.14 -5.71 24.28
N VAL A 195 3.06 -6.17 24.91
CA VAL A 195 2.40 -5.48 26.04
C VAL A 195 2.94 -6.00 27.35
N ARG A 196 3.55 -5.11 28.17
CA ARG A 196 4.13 -5.47 29.48
C ARG A 196 3.16 -5.27 30.64
N ASP A 197 2.20 -4.38 30.51
CA ASP A 197 1.22 -4.05 31.55
C ASP A 197 0.11 -5.09 31.60
N GLU A 198 -0.04 -5.78 32.74
CA GLU A 198 -1.01 -6.84 32.94
C GLU A 198 -2.48 -6.35 32.89
N ASN A 199 -2.74 -5.07 33.25
CA ASN A 199 -4.09 -4.51 33.13
C ASN A 199 -4.43 -4.31 31.65
N LYS A 200 -3.48 -3.80 30.85
CA LYS A 200 -3.67 -3.68 29.40
C LYS A 200 -3.87 -5.04 28.75
N LYS A 201 -3.12 -6.06 29.13
CA LYS A 201 -3.31 -7.43 28.63
C LYS A 201 -4.74 -7.93 28.89
N ARG A 202 -5.23 -7.77 30.13
CA ARG A 202 -6.60 -8.18 30.49
C ARG A 202 -7.66 -7.46 29.66
N VAL A 203 -7.46 -6.19 29.34
CA VAL A 203 -8.39 -5.45 28.47
C VAL A 203 -8.34 -6.04 27.05
N ILE A 204 -7.17 -6.26 26.47
CA ILE A 204 -7.00 -6.84 25.14
C ILE A 204 -7.64 -8.24 25.08
N GLU A 205 -7.42 -9.09 26.08
CA GLU A 205 -8.04 -10.42 26.17
C GLU A 205 -9.58 -10.34 26.26
N THR A 206 -10.10 -9.37 26.99
CA THR A 206 -11.55 -9.15 27.13
C THR A 206 -12.14 -8.69 25.81
N VAL A 207 -11.49 -7.77 25.13
CA VAL A 207 -11.91 -7.28 23.81
C VAL A 207 -11.83 -8.40 22.76
N HIS A 208 -10.77 -9.21 22.79
CA HIS A 208 -10.63 -10.34 21.88
C HIS A 208 -11.79 -11.34 22.03
N ARG A 209 -12.12 -11.75 23.27
CA ARG A 209 -13.25 -12.66 23.54
C ARG A 209 -14.59 -12.07 23.07
N HIS A 210 -14.80 -10.78 23.29
CA HIS A 210 -15.98 -10.11 22.79
C HIS A 210 -16.07 -10.18 21.25
N PHE A 211 -14.98 -9.92 20.54
CA PHE A 211 -14.96 -10.05 19.08
C PHE A 211 -15.19 -11.49 18.60
N GLU A 212 -14.64 -12.49 19.28
CA GLU A 212 -14.91 -13.90 18.96
C GLU A 212 -16.38 -14.27 19.13
N ASP A 213 -17.00 -13.84 20.23
CA ASP A 213 -18.40 -14.10 20.51
C ASP A 213 -19.31 -13.42 19.47
N GLU A 214 -19.04 -12.16 19.16
CA GLU A 214 -19.80 -11.41 18.16
C GLU A 214 -19.61 -11.99 16.75
N ALA A 215 -18.38 -12.36 16.38
CA ALA A 215 -18.10 -12.99 15.09
C ALA A 215 -18.85 -14.31 14.92
N ARG A 216 -18.96 -15.13 15.99
CA ARG A 216 -19.78 -16.34 15.99
C ARG A 216 -21.27 -16.01 15.83
N GLN A 217 -21.79 -15.02 16.55
CA GLN A 217 -23.21 -14.62 16.47
C GLN A 217 -23.57 -14.10 15.07
N GLN A 218 -22.67 -13.38 14.42
CA GLN A 218 -22.85 -12.85 13.07
C GLN A 218 -22.42 -13.82 11.97
N ALA A 219 -22.07 -15.06 12.32
CA ALA A 219 -21.59 -16.09 11.40
C ALA A 219 -20.46 -15.61 10.47
N VAL A 220 -19.51 -14.83 11.01
CA VAL A 220 -18.30 -14.42 10.27
C VAL A 220 -17.38 -15.63 10.11
N PRO A 221 -17.05 -16.06 8.88
CA PRO A 221 -16.12 -17.15 8.67
C PRO A 221 -14.73 -16.80 9.19
N VAL A 222 -14.16 -17.67 10.04
CA VAL A 222 -12.81 -17.52 10.59
C VAL A 222 -12.00 -18.77 10.28
N HIS A 223 -10.94 -18.61 9.52
CA HIS A 223 -10.00 -19.68 9.18
C HIS A 223 -8.72 -19.53 10.01
N TYR A 224 -8.51 -20.46 10.96
CA TYR A 224 -7.27 -20.49 11.77
C TYR A 224 -6.11 -21.08 10.97
N GLN A 225 -5.76 -20.39 9.89
CA GLN A 225 -4.67 -20.72 8.98
C GLN A 225 -4.12 -19.46 8.30
N GLU A 226 -2.94 -19.56 7.72
CA GLU A 226 -2.36 -18.49 6.92
C GLU A 226 -3.17 -18.27 5.63
N LEU A 227 -3.35 -17.02 5.23
CA LEU A 227 -3.85 -16.69 3.90
C LEU A 227 -2.76 -17.02 2.88
N SER A 228 -3.02 -17.98 2.00
CA SER A 228 -2.07 -18.36 0.96
C SER A 228 -2.04 -17.36 -0.20
N ALA A 229 -0.94 -17.37 -0.96
CA ALA A 229 -0.80 -16.54 -2.15
C ALA A 229 -1.88 -16.87 -3.20
N GLU A 230 -2.22 -18.16 -3.35
CA GLU A 230 -3.24 -18.63 -4.28
C GLU A 230 -4.64 -18.12 -3.87
N ARG A 231 -4.96 -18.12 -2.55
CA ARG A 231 -6.25 -17.57 -2.08
C ARG A 231 -6.31 -16.06 -2.28
N LEU A 232 -5.16 -15.37 -2.15
CA LEU A 232 -5.06 -13.94 -2.43
C LEU A 232 -5.29 -13.67 -3.93
N ASP A 233 -4.67 -14.45 -4.82
CA ASP A 233 -4.89 -14.34 -6.26
C ASP A 233 -6.36 -14.63 -6.62
N GLN A 234 -6.98 -15.61 -5.98
CA GLN A 234 -8.40 -15.92 -6.18
C GLN A 234 -9.30 -14.77 -5.71
N ALA A 235 -9.04 -14.18 -4.54
CA ALA A 235 -9.81 -13.02 -4.04
C ALA A 235 -9.81 -11.87 -5.06
N LEU A 236 -8.63 -11.56 -5.63
CA LEU A 236 -8.52 -10.52 -6.66
C LEU A 236 -9.31 -10.85 -7.94
N GLN A 237 -9.35 -12.13 -8.34
CA GLN A 237 -10.11 -12.58 -9.51
C GLN A 237 -11.62 -12.51 -9.26
N ASP A 238 -12.05 -12.81 -8.03
CA ASP A 238 -13.46 -12.76 -7.61
C ASP A 238 -13.95 -11.31 -7.32
N GLY A 239 -13.04 -10.33 -7.43
CA GLY A 239 -13.37 -8.93 -7.15
C GLY A 239 -13.48 -8.63 -5.65
N GLU A 240 -12.96 -9.52 -4.79
CA GLU A 240 -12.86 -9.31 -3.35
C GLU A 240 -11.63 -8.48 -2.99
N VAL A 241 -11.72 -7.69 -1.93
CA VAL A 241 -10.64 -6.84 -1.44
C VAL A 241 -9.98 -7.47 -0.23
N ALA A 242 -8.68 -7.72 -0.32
CA ALA A 242 -7.90 -8.27 0.79
C ALA A 242 -7.25 -7.13 1.60
N ILE A 243 -7.58 -7.06 2.89
CA ILE A 243 -6.94 -6.18 3.89
C ILE A 243 -5.97 -7.04 4.68
N VAL A 244 -4.67 -6.77 4.59
CA VAL A 244 -3.62 -7.66 5.10
C VAL A 244 -2.77 -6.95 6.13
N LEU A 245 -2.50 -7.61 7.26
CA LEU A 245 -1.56 -7.12 8.27
C LEU A 245 -0.12 -7.35 7.81
N ILE A 246 0.68 -6.31 7.85
CA ILE A 246 2.12 -6.37 7.56
C ILE A 246 2.96 -5.79 8.72
N SER A 247 4.23 -6.12 8.73
CA SER A 247 5.25 -5.42 9.53
C SER A 247 5.90 -4.34 8.66
N THR A 248 5.90 -3.09 9.10
CA THR A 248 6.51 -1.98 8.36
C THR A 248 8.04 -2.02 8.38
N TRP A 249 8.66 -2.90 9.16
CA TRP A 249 10.12 -3.00 9.30
C TRP A 249 10.90 -2.96 7.98
N ARG A 250 10.33 -3.57 6.93
CA ARG A 250 10.97 -3.65 5.61
C ARG A 250 10.66 -2.45 4.71
N LEU A 251 9.66 -1.65 5.04
CA LEU A 251 9.30 -0.42 4.33
C LEU A 251 10.03 0.79 4.93
N ASP A 252 9.86 1.02 6.21
CA ASP A 252 10.34 2.22 6.91
C ASP A 252 11.35 1.96 8.05
N GLY A 253 11.53 0.68 8.43
CA GLY A 253 12.40 0.28 9.53
C GLY A 253 11.73 0.26 10.89
N ARG A 254 10.45 0.59 11.00
CA ARG A 254 9.65 0.51 12.22
C ARG A 254 9.13 -0.91 12.40
N LYS A 255 9.11 -1.42 13.64
CA LYS A 255 8.51 -2.72 13.96
C LYS A 255 7.05 -2.54 14.39
N ALA A 256 6.25 -1.90 13.56
CA ALA A 256 4.83 -1.65 13.84
C ALA A 256 3.94 -2.59 13.00
N PRO A 257 2.80 -3.05 13.57
CA PRO A 257 1.76 -3.69 12.79
C PRO A 257 1.07 -2.64 11.94
N HIS A 258 0.80 -2.98 10.69
CA HIS A 258 0.21 -2.03 9.76
C HIS A 258 -0.72 -2.75 8.79
N TRP A 259 -1.89 -2.19 8.56
CA TRP A 259 -2.86 -2.73 7.61
C TRP A 259 -2.69 -2.07 6.25
N VAL A 260 -2.71 -2.89 5.21
CA VAL A 260 -2.65 -2.46 3.81
C VAL A 260 -3.71 -3.19 2.99
N VAL A 261 -4.10 -2.60 1.87
CA VAL A 261 -5.01 -3.24 0.89
C VAL A 261 -4.19 -3.85 -0.23
N VAL A 262 -4.47 -5.10 -0.61
CA VAL A 262 -3.93 -5.69 -1.83
C VAL A 262 -4.79 -5.28 -3.00
N SER A 263 -4.23 -4.47 -3.88
CA SER A 263 -4.94 -3.85 -5.01
C SER A 263 -4.70 -4.56 -6.34
N GLY A 264 -3.85 -5.58 -6.35
CA GLY A 264 -3.58 -6.35 -7.56
C GLY A 264 -2.44 -7.34 -7.40
N ALA A 265 -2.28 -8.21 -8.39
CA ALA A 265 -1.20 -9.17 -8.44
C ALA A 265 -0.75 -9.46 -9.88
N ASP A 266 0.51 -9.86 -10.03
CA ASP A 266 1.05 -10.52 -11.21
C ASP A 266 1.98 -11.68 -10.79
N ARG A 267 2.67 -12.29 -11.76
CA ARG A 267 3.56 -13.44 -11.50
C ARG A 267 4.69 -13.12 -10.50
N GLU A 268 5.13 -11.85 -10.40
CA GLU A 268 6.29 -11.44 -9.63
C GLU A 268 5.92 -10.68 -8.35
N CYS A 269 4.80 -9.95 -8.36
CA CYS A 269 4.43 -9.02 -7.30
C CYS A 269 2.98 -9.12 -6.87
N PHE A 270 2.73 -8.78 -5.60
CA PHE A 270 1.49 -8.17 -5.16
C PHE A 270 1.63 -6.65 -5.20
N TYR A 271 0.54 -5.97 -5.52
CA TYR A 271 0.45 -4.51 -5.49
C TYR A 271 -0.39 -4.10 -4.30
N ILE A 272 0.10 -3.14 -3.53
CA ILE A 272 -0.62 -2.69 -2.33
C ILE A 272 -0.98 -1.21 -2.41
N HIS A 273 -2.05 -0.85 -1.73
CA HIS A 273 -2.33 0.50 -1.27
C HIS A 273 -1.93 0.60 0.20
N ASP A 274 -1.06 1.56 0.49
CA ASP A 274 -0.64 1.90 1.84
C ASP A 274 -1.39 3.17 2.28
N PRO A 275 -2.21 3.17 3.35
CA PRO A 275 -2.93 4.34 3.80
C PRO A 275 -2.05 5.40 4.48
N ASP A 276 -0.79 5.06 4.83
CA ASP A 276 0.12 5.90 5.61
C ASP A 276 1.31 6.39 4.77
N PRO A 277 1.20 7.51 4.06
CA PRO A 277 2.34 8.09 3.38
C PRO A 277 3.36 8.62 4.39
N ALA A 278 4.65 8.25 4.21
CA ALA A 278 5.73 8.90 4.95
C ALA A 278 5.81 10.40 4.61
N ASP A 279 6.49 11.19 5.45
CA ASP A 279 6.57 12.66 5.30
C ASP A 279 7.13 13.12 3.95
N ASP A 280 7.98 12.31 3.31
CA ASP A 280 8.59 12.57 2.01
C ASP A 280 7.83 11.92 0.83
N GLN A 281 6.70 11.27 1.09
CA GLN A 281 5.88 10.59 0.09
C GLN A 281 4.64 11.39 -0.25
N VAL A 282 4.31 11.41 -1.53
CA VAL A 282 3.01 11.91 -1.97
C VAL A 282 1.98 10.75 -2.02
N PRO A 283 0.68 11.04 -1.89
CA PRO A 283 -0.38 10.02 -1.86
C PRO A 283 -0.28 8.95 -2.95
N LEU A 284 0.18 9.32 -4.15
CA LEU A 284 0.33 8.38 -5.26
C LEU A 284 1.52 7.42 -5.12
N ASP A 285 2.50 7.72 -4.28
CA ASP A 285 3.60 6.78 -3.99
C ASP A 285 3.14 5.60 -3.14
N CYS A 286 1.98 5.74 -2.50
CA CYS A 286 1.35 4.73 -1.67
C CYS A 286 0.30 3.89 -2.42
N GLN A 287 0.10 4.15 -3.72
CA GLN A 287 -0.89 3.47 -4.54
C GLN A 287 -0.25 2.46 -5.49
N HIS A 288 -0.83 1.26 -5.56
CA HIS A 288 -0.34 0.14 -6.38
C HIS A 288 1.18 -0.06 -6.25
N VAL A 289 1.66 -0.07 -5.01
CA VAL A 289 3.08 -0.24 -4.69
C VAL A 289 3.49 -1.69 -4.97
N PRO A 290 4.43 -1.95 -5.88
CA PRO A 290 4.83 -3.32 -6.22
C PRO A 290 5.74 -3.91 -5.15
N ILE A 291 5.29 -4.99 -4.52
CA ILE A 291 6.04 -5.80 -3.55
C ILE A 291 6.24 -7.19 -4.15
N SER A 292 7.50 -7.67 -4.25
CA SER A 292 7.71 -9.04 -4.73
C SER A 292 7.02 -10.05 -3.82
N ARG A 293 6.50 -11.15 -4.39
CA ARG A 293 5.75 -12.18 -3.65
C ARG A 293 6.52 -12.69 -2.44
N ASP A 294 7.81 -13.03 -2.58
CA ASP A 294 8.66 -13.45 -1.48
C ASP A 294 8.81 -12.38 -0.38
N ARG A 295 8.90 -11.10 -0.77
CA ARG A 295 9.01 -9.99 0.17
C ARG A 295 7.68 -9.77 0.88
N PHE A 296 6.57 -9.83 0.16
CA PHE A 296 5.24 -9.71 0.72
C PHE A 296 4.98 -10.79 1.77
N GLU A 297 5.30 -12.04 1.46
CA GLU A 297 5.19 -13.14 2.42
C GLU A 297 6.00 -12.91 3.71
N GLN A 298 7.21 -12.35 3.57
CA GLN A 298 8.03 -12.00 4.74
C GLN A 298 7.45 -10.81 5.54
N MET A 299 6.82 -9.84 4.87
CA MET A 299 6.21 -8.67 5.51
C MET A 299 4.94 -9.02 6.27
N THR A 300 4.19 -10.03 5.83
CA THR A 300 2.96 -10.48 6.51
C THR A 300 3.20 -11.19 7.84
N ARG A 301 4.45 -11.38 8.28
CA ARG A 301 4.83 -12.01 9.56
C ARG A 301 5.14 -10.93 10.59
N TYR A 302 4.21 -10.69 11.50
CA TYR A 302 4.37 -9.67 12.53
C TYR A 302 4.73 -10.25 13.90
N GLY A 303 5.62 -9.55 14.63
CA GLY A 303 5.97 -9.87 16.01
C GLY A 303 6.79 -11.14 16.20
N GLN A 304 7.02 -11.51 17.45
CA GLN A 304 7.76 -12.73 17.82
C GLN A 304 6.96 -14.00 17.51
N SER A 305 5.67 -13.94 17.72
CA SER A 305 4.71 -15.02 17.41
C SER A 305 4.48 -15.22 15.91
N ARG A 306 5.08 -14.38 15.07
CA ARG A 306 4.94 -14.42 13.59
C ARG A 306 3.47 -14.41 13.16
N LEU A 307 2.66 -13.58 13.82
CA LEU A 307 1.24 -13.41 13.49
C LEU A 307 1.07 -13.08 12.01
N ARG A 308 0.22 -13.85 11.35
CA ARG A 308 -0.23 -13.61 9.97
C ARG A 308 -1.76 -13.54 10.00
N THR A 309 -2.31 -12.41 9.60
CA THR A 309 -3.77 -12.23 9.55
C THR A 309 -4.18 -11.33 8.40
N ALA A 310 -5.36 -11.61 7.87
CA ALA A 310 -5.98 -10.85 6.80
C ALA A 310 -7.51 -10.92 6.91
N VAL A 311 -8.17 -9.92 6.38
CA VAL A 311 -9.62 -9.87 6.21
C VAL A 311 -9.91 -9.74 4.71
N ILE A 312 -10.61 -10.74 4.16
CA ILE A 312 -11.14 -10.69 2.80
C ILE A 312 -12.54 -10.09 2.85
N VAL A 313 -12.75 -9.02 2.13
CA VAL A 313 -14.01 -8.28 2.09
C VAL A 313 -14.60 -8.36 0.69
N GLY A 314 -15.87 -8.74 0.59
CA GLY A 314 -16.61 -8.83 -0.66
C GLY A 314 -17.94 -8.08 -0.59
N LYS A 315 -18.65 -8.04 -1.70
CA LYS A 315 -20.03 -7.55 -1.71
C LYS A 315 -20.86 -8.42 -0.78
N GLY A 316 -21.71 -7.81 0.03
CA GLY A 316 -22.68 -8.54 0.84
C GLY A 316 -23.73 -9.22 -0.06
N ASP A 317 -24.27 -10.33 0.40
CA ASP A 317 -25.44 -10.90 -0.24
C ASP A 317 -26.58 -9.88 -0.15
N LEU A 318 -27.15 -9.52 -1.29
CA LEU A 318 -28.39 -8.75 -1.34
C LEU A 318 -29.51 -9.67 -0.82
N THR A 319 -29.75 -9.65 0.51
CA THR A 319 -30.92 -10.29 1.10
C THR A 319 -32.10 -9.33 1.10
#